data_59f78eef018f37ce011f3ab7f371f3dc
#
_entry.id   59f78eef018f37ce011f3ab7f371f3dc
#
_cell.length_a   1.000
_cell.length_b   1.000
_cell.length_c   1.000
_cell.angle_alpha   90.00
_cell.angle_beta   90.00
_cell.angle_gamma   90.00
#
_symmetry.space_group_name_H-M   'P 1'
#
loop_
_entity.id
_entity.type
_entity.pdbx_description
1 polymer ?
#
loop_
_entity_poly.entity_id
_entity_poly.type
_entity_poly.pdbx_seq_one_letter_code
_entity_poly.pdbx_strand_id
1 'polypeptide(L)'
;MIVATRKLQTPDRAEIVWIQHVPQAGREMKGMHPMLVLSPKAFVERTGLVIGLPLTHAEFNADNPFAVAVQGPKKEVGYILCHQPKSFDWQARGGGRHPWGAVPKPILREALDRLDAICGICEH
;
A
#
# COMPACT_ATOMS: atom_id res chain seq x y z
N MET A 1 -1.94 -16.90 32.34
CA MET A 1 -0.92 -16.91 31.32
C MET A 1 -1.14 -15.76 30.31
N ILE A 2 -0.09 -15.08 30.02
CA ILE A 2 -0.18 -13.98 29.07
C ILE A 2 0.24 -14.48 27.71
N VAL A 3 -0.65 -14.31 26.75
CA VAL A 3 -0.32 -14.62 25.36
C VAL A 3 0.26 -13.36 24.76
N ALA A 4 1.51 -13.44 24.36
CA ALA A 4 2.16 -12.29 23.75
C ALA A 4 1.47 -11.96 22.42
N THR A 5 1.00 -10.74 22.29
CA THR A 5 0.47 -10.27 21.03
C THR A 5 1.61 -10.11 20.04
N ARG A 6 1.48 -10.75 18.91
CA ARG A 6 2.50 -10.67 17.89
C ARG A 6 2.48 -9.28 17.27
N LYS A 7 3.58 -8.58 17.45
CA LYS A 7 3.72 -7.25 16.91
C LYS A 7 4.18 -7.34 15.47
N LEU A 8 3.49 -6.65 14.59
CA LEU A 8 3.88 -6.59 13.20
C LEU A 8 5.13 -5.75 13.03
N GLN A 9 5.99 -6.18 12.13
CA GLN A 9 7.18 -5.40 11.78
C GLN A 9 6.75 -4.13 11.06
N THR A 10 7.36 -3.00 11.45
CA THR A 10 7.01 -1.72 10.87
C THR A 10 7.45 -1.64 9.40
N PRO A 11 6.54 -1.27 8.51
CA PRO A 11 6.90 -1.15 7.09
C PRO A 11 7.64 0.13 6.79
N ASP A 12 8.36 0.12 5.68
CA ASP A 12 9.05 1.32 5.19
C ASP A 12 8.53 1.70 3.81
N ARG A 13 8.85 2.90 3.40
CA ARG A 13 8.48 3.41 2.09
C ARG A 13 8.94 2.47 0.98
N ALA A 14 8.11 2.29 -0.03
CA ALA A 14 8.31 1.45 -1.20
C ALA A 14 7.97 -0.03 -0.97
N GLU A 15 7.76 -0.44 0.25
CA GLU A 15 7.36 -1.82 0.52
C GLU A 15 5.90 -2.04 0.18
N ILE A 16 5.57 -3.24 -0.26
CA ILE A 16 4.18 -3.64 -0.45
C ILE A 16 3.78 -4.47 0.76
N VAL A 17 2.64 -4.15 1.33
CA VAL A 17 2.13 -4.83 2.52
C VAL A 17 0.69 -5.23 2.30
N TRP A 18 0.24 -6.18 3.11
CA TRP A 18 -1.18 -6.54 3.18
C TRP A 18 -1.90 -5.60 4.13
N ILE A 19 -3.05 -5.11 3.71
CA ILE A 19 -3.87 -4.21 4.52
C ILE A 19 -5.32 -4.66 4.44
N GLN A 20 -6.01 -4.61 5.57
CA GLN A 20 -7.45 -4.74 5.61
C GLN A 20 -8.08 -3.40 5.29
N HIS A 21 -8.48 -3.22 4.03
CA HIS A 21 -8.95 -1.94 3.54
C HIS A 21 -10.32 -1.55 4.08
N VAL A 22 -11.18 -2.52 4.33
CA VAL A 22 -12.51 -2.25 4.86
C VAL A 22 -12.74 -3.09 6.10
N PRO A 23 -13.54 -2.61 7.04
CA PRO A 23 -13.93 -3.42 8.18
C PRO A 23 -14.68 -4.64 7.69
N GLN A 24 -14.40 -5.78 8.31
CA GLN A 24 -15.15 -6.97 8.01
C GLN A 24 -16.57 -6.83 8.50
N ALA A 25 -17.51 -7.26 7.67
CA ALA A 25 -18.92 -7.28 8.03
C ALA A 25 -19.45 -8.68 7.83
N GLY A 26 -20.01 -9.26 8.85
CA GLY A 26 -20.59 -10.59 8.77
C GLY A 26 -19.56 -11.62 8.34
N ARG A 27 -19.80 -12.31 7.25
CA ARG A 27 -18.94 -13.39 6.80
C ARG A 27 -17.91 -12.96 5.77
N GLU A 28 -17.69 -11.67 5.62
CA GLU A 28 -16.70 -11.19 4.67
C GLU A 28 -15.31 -11.63 5.09
N MET A 29 -14.68 -12.42 4.26
CA MET A 29 -13.38 -12.98 4.57
C MET A 29 -12.25 -12.33 3.79
N LYS A 30 -12.58 -11.45 2.86
CA LYS A 30 -11.59 -10.97 1.90
C LYS A 30 -11.26 -9.52 2.09
N GLY A 31 -10.86 -9.18 3.30
CA GLY A 31 -10.50 -7.82 3.60
C GLY A 31 -9.10 -7.42 3.22
N MET A 32 -8.21 -8.39 3.03
CA MET A 32 -6.80 -8.09 2.81
C MET A 32 -6.49 -7.80 1.36
N HIS A 33 -5.88 -6.65 1.11
CA HIS A 33 -5.44 -6.23 -0.21
C HIS A 33 -4.03 -5.65 -0.12
N PRO A 34 -3.25 -5.74 -1.21
CA PRO A 34 -1.92 -5.16 -1.18
C PRO A 34 -1.97 -3.62 -1.23
N MET A 35 -0.98 -3.02 -0.62
CA MET A 35 -0.84 -1.57 -0.62
C MET A 35 0.64 -1.20 -0.73
N LEU A 36 0.95 -0.25 -1.61
CA LEU A 36 2.28 0.33 -1.67
C LEU A 36 2.42 1.36 -0.56
N VAL A 37 3.42 1.18 0.29
CA VAL A 37 3.65 2.08 1.42
C VAL A 37 4.40 3.32 0.93
N LEU A 38 3.87 4.49 1.26
CA LEU A 38 4.50 5.78 0.96
C LEU A 38 5.15 6.41 2.18
N SER A 39 4.60 6.17 3.36
CA SER A 39 5.12 6.76 4.59
C SER A 39 6.43 6.09 5.00
N PRO A 40 7.43 6.88 5.41
CA PRO A 40 8.67 6.29 5.89
C PRO A 40 8.46 5.58 7.23
N LYS A 41 9.33 4.62 7.50
CA LYS A 41 9.26 3.80 8.70
C LYS A 41 9.17 4.65 9.97
N ALA A 42 9.95 5.72 10.05
CA ALA A 42 9.95 6.59 11.21
C ALA A 42 8.58 7.20 11.48
N PHE A 43 7.85 7.56 10.44
CA PHE A 43 6.50 8.09 10.60
C PHE A 43 5.55 7.03 11.16
N VAL A 44 5.62 5.82 10.62
CA VAL A 44 4.77 4.73 11.10
C VAL A 44 5.07 4.38 12.54
N GLU A 45 6.35 4.35 12.91
CA GLU A 45 6.76 4.10 14.29
C GLU A 45 6.24 5.15 15.24
N ARG A 46 6.27 6.40 14.80
CA ARG A 46 5.87 7.51 15.67
C ARG A 46 4.37 7.64 15.82
N THR A 47 3.61 7.39 14.76
CA THR A 47 2.18 7.63 14.75
C THR A 47 1.33 6.37 14.82
N GLY A 48 1.89 5.23 14.46
CA GLY A 48 1.12 4.01 14.27
C GLY A 48 0.34 3.96 12.97
N LEU A 49 0.43 5.01 12.15
CA LEU A 49 -0.32 5.10 10.89
C LEU A 49 0.59 4.78 9.71
N VAL A 50 0.04 4.04 8.76
CA VAL A 50 0.72 3.79 7.48
C VAL A 50 -0.09 4.44 6.39
N ILE A 51 0.58 5.19 5.52
CA ILE A 51 -0.05 5.87 4.39
C ILE A 51 0.45 5.24 3.11
N GLY A 52 -0.47 4.95 2.21
CA GLY A 52 -0.09 4.31 0.97
C GLY A 52 -1.16 4.33 -0.10
N LEU A 53 -0.89 3.59 -1.15
CA LEU A 53 -1.74 3.51 -2.33
C LEU A 53 -2.15 2.06 -2.56
N PRO A 54 -3.43 1.78 -2.77
CA PRO A 54 -3.87 0.40 -3.02
C PRO A 54 -3.26 -0.15 -4.31
N LEU A 55 -3.05 -1.44 -4.33
CA LEU A 55 -2.57 -2.15 -5.50
C LEU A 55 -3.60 -3.21 -5.87
N THR A 56 -3.93 -3.31 -7.14
CA THR A 56 -4.92 -4.25 -7.63
C THR A 56 -4.39 -4.98 -8.85
N HIS A 57 -4.94 -6.18 -9.11
CA HIS A 57 -4.62 -6.93 -10.32
C HIS A 57 -5.70 -6.79 -11.39
N ALA A 58 -6.70 -5.95 -11.15
CA ALA A 58 -7.80 -5.78 -12.10
C ALA A 58 -7.32 -5.17 -13.41
N GLU A 59 -7.43 -5.91 -14.49
CA GLU A 59 -6.81 -5.58 -15.77
C GLU A 59 -7.35 -4.31 -16.41
N PHE A 60 -8.58 -3.91 -16.09
CA PHE A 60 -9.12 -2.68 -16.67
C PHE A 60 -8.31 -1.45 -16.27
N ASN A 61 -7.48 -1.56 -15.24
CA ASN A 61 -6.62 -0.47 -14.82
C ASN A 61 -5.44 -0.23 -15.76
N ALA A 62 -5.23 -1.09 -16.75
CA ALA A 62 -4.21 -0.84 -17.78
C ALA A 62 -4.48 0.48 -18.52
N ASP A 63 -5.75 0.86 -18.63
CA ASP A 63 -6.15 2.10 -19.29
C ASP A 63 -6.46 3.24 -18.31
N ASN A 64 -6.20 3.02 -17.04
CA ASN A 64 -6.46 4.02 -16.00
C ASN A 64 -5.27 4.99 -15.94
N PRO A 65 -5.47 6.28 -16.28
CA PRO A 65 -4.35 7.23 -16.29
C PRO A 65 -3.79 7.51 -14.90
N PHE A 66 -4.51 7.14 -13.85
CA PHE A 66 -4.05 7.34 -12.48
C PHE A 66 -3.33 6.13 -11.92
N ALA A 67 -3.27 5.03 -12.66
CA ALA A 67 -2.64 3.82 -12.19
C ALA A 67 -1.22 3.71 -12.74
N VAL A 68 -0.33 3.16 -11.91
CA VAL A 68 1.04 2.85 -12.32
C VAL A 68 1.19 1.34 -12.31
N ALA A 69 1.54 0.76 -13.46
CA ALA A 69 1.73 -0.67 -13.56
C ALA A 69 3.04 -1.08 -12.90
N VAL A 70 3.02 -2.20 -12.19
CA VAL A 70 4.21 -2.77 -11.58
C VAL A 70 4.19 -4.29 -11.83
N GLN A 71 5.34 -4.83 -12.12
CA GLN A 71 5.47 -6.25 -12.43
C GLN A 71 6.03 -6.99 -11.23
N GLY A 72 5.39 -8.09 -10.88
CA GLY A 72 5.86 -8.97 -9.82
C GLY A 72 6.94 -9.92 -10.29
N PRO A 73 7.49 -10.74 -9.38
CA PRO A 73 8.62 -11.60 -9.70
C PRO A 73 8.33 -12.69 -10.74
N LYS A 74 7.07 -13.07 -10.90
CA LYS A 74 6.67 -14.05 -11.90
C LYS A 74 5.98 -13.39 -13.08
N LYS A 75 6.28 -12.14 -13.33
CA LYS A 75 5.74 -11.33 -14.43
C LYS A 75 4.25 -11.04 -14.33
N GLU A 76 3.64 -11.32 -13.21
CA GLU A 76 2.28 -10.88 -12.97
C GLU A 76 2.24 -9.36 -12.83
N VAL A 77 1.16 -8.75 -13.26
CA VAL A 77 1.05 -7.29 -13.29
C VAL A 77 0.08 -6.81 -12.22
N GLY A 78 0.50 -5.82 -11.48
CA GLY A 78 -0.37 -5.10 -10.56
C GLY A 78 -0.45 -3.64 -10.95
N TYR A 79 -1.46 -2.95 -10.43
CA TYR A 79 -1.69 -1.54 -10.73
C TYR A 79 -1.80 -0.77 -9.43
N ILE A 80 -0.92 0.21 -9.28
CA ILE A 80 -0.91 1.08 -8.10
C ILE A 80 -1.89 2.21 -8.37
N LEU A 81 -2.91 2.33 -7.53
CA LEU A 81 -3.99 3.30 -7.72
C LEU A 81 -3.62 4.62 -7.05
N CYS A 82 -2.95 5.48 -7.79
CA CYS A 82 -2.40 6.72 -7.23
C CYS A 82 -3.46 7.75 -6.86
N HIS A 83 -4.69 7.57 -7.32
CA HIS A 83 -5.79 8.48 -7.01
C HIS A 83 -6.57 8.05 -5.76
N GLN A 84 -6.10 7.01 -5.05
CA GLN A 84 -6.80 6.51 -3.87
C GLN A 84 -5.88 6.39 -2.66
N PRO A 85 -5.19 7.47 -2.26
CA PRO A 85 -4.34 7.40 -1.08
C PRO A 85 -5.18 7.11 0.16
N LYS A 86 -4.64 6.26 1.04
CA LYS A 86 -5.33 5.84 2.25
C LYS A 86 -4.35 5.82 3.41
N SER A 87 -4.92 5.96 4.60
CA SER A 87 -4.17 5.90 5.84
C SER A 87 -4.84 4.88 6.75
N PHE A 88 -4.05 4.02 7.37
CA PHE A 88 -4.57 2.96 8.23
C PHE A 88 -3.74 2.82 9.50
N ASP A 89 -4.38 2.37 10.57
CA ASP A 89 -3.68 1.93 11.76
C ASP A 89 -2.96 0.62 11.43
N TRP A 90 -1.62 0.65 11.49
CA TRP A 90 -0.84 -0.49 11.03
C TRP A 90 -1.04 -1.73 11.90
N GLN A 91 -1.04 -1.58 13.22
CA GLN A 91 -1.20 -2.72 14.10
C GLN A 91 -2.60 -3.33 14.03
N ALA A 92 -3.60 -2.49 13.78
CA ALA A 92 -4.98 -2.96 13.71
C ALA A 92 -5.32 -3.57 12.35
N ARG A 93 -4.77 -3.03 11.27
CA ARG A 93 -5.19 -3.40 9.92
C ARG A 93 -4.12 -4.03 9.06
N GLY A 94 -2.87 -4.00 9.49
CA GLY A 94 -1.80 -4.58 8.71
C GLY A 94 -1.80 -6.10 8.76
N GLY A 95 -1.43 -6.71 7.65
CA GLY A 95 -1.31 -8.16 7.53
C GLY A 95 0.10 -8.63 7.25
N GLY A 96 1.08 -7.75 7.38
CA GLY A 96 2.46 -8.09 7.14
C GLY A 96 2.91 -7.78 5.72
N ARG A 97 4.11 -8.21 5.39
CA ARG A 97 4.72 -7.92 4.10
C ARG A 97 4.16 -8.79 2.99
N HIS A 98 3.98 -8.18 1.85
CA HIS A 98 3.59 -8.87 0.63
C HIS A 98 4.81 -9.56 0.00
N PRO A 99 4.63 -10.72 -0.65
CA PRO A 99 5.75 -11.45 -1.27
C PRO A 99 6.54 -10.67 -2.32
N TRP A 100 5.94 -9.65 -2.93
CA TRP A 100 6.65 -8.85 -3.92
C TRP A 100 7.72 -7.94 -3.31
N GLY A 101 7.72 -7.77 -2.01
CA GLY A 101 8.72 -6.95 -1.32
C GLY A 101 8.57 -5.48 -1.62
N ALA A 102 9.67 -4.83 -1.98
CA ALA A 102 9.65 -3.41 -2.29
C ALA A 102 9.63 -3.19 -3.80
N VAL A 103 8.95 -2.12 -4.22
CA VAL A 103 8.95 -1.76 -5.65
C VAL A 103 10.28 -1.09 -6.01
N PRO A 104 10.70 -1.19 -7.29
CA PRO A 104 11.90 -0.47 -7.75
C PRO A 104 11.73 1.04 -7.60
N LYS A 105 12.84 1.73 -7.41
CA LYS A 105 12.82 3.17 -7.24
C LYS A 105 12.11 3.94 -8.36
N PRO A 106 12.28 3.56 -9.63
CA PRO A 106 11.54 4.26 -10.70
C PRO A 106 10.03 4.13 -10.57
N ILE A 107 9.55 2.98 -10.11
CA ILE A 107 8.10 2.77 -9.91
C ILE A 107 7.61 3.64 -8.75
N LEU A 108 8.35 3.68 -7.66
CA LEU A 108 7.99 4.55 -6.54
C LEU A 108 7.95 6.02 -6.98
N ARG A 109 8.96 6.44 -7.74
CA ARG A 109 9.01 7.82 -8.23
C ARG A 109 7.81 8.13 -9.12
N GLU A 110 7.47 7.22 -10.01
CA GLU A 110 6.32 7.42 -10.88
C GLU A 110 5.02 7.54 -10.10
N ALA A 111 4.86 6.69 -9.09
CA ALA A 111 3.66 6.73 -8.25
C ALA A 111 3.58 8.05 -7.46
N LEU A 112 4.70 8.50 -6.90
CA LEU A 112 4.73 9.76 -6.16
C LEU A 112 4.46 10.95 -7.09
N ASP A 113 5.03 10.95 -8.28
CA ASP A 113 4.80 12.02 -9.24
C ASP A 113 3.34 12.08 -9.67
N ARG A 114 2.71 10.92 -9.84
CA ARG A 114 1.29 10.82 -10.19
C ARG A 114 0.42 11.37 -9.06
N LEU A 115 0.71 10.94 -7.84
CA LEU A 115 -0.03 11.43 -6.67
C LEU A 115 0.14 12.93 -6.52
N ASP A 116 1.34 13.42 -6.70
CA ASP A 116 1.62 14.84 -6.65
C ASP A 116 0.82 15.61 -7.70
N ALA A 117 0.78 15.10 -8.91
CA ALA A 117 0.00 15.73 -9.98
C ALA A 117 -1.49 15.77 -9.66
N ILE A 118 -2.01 14.71 -9.02
CA ILE A 118 -3.42 14.65 -8.63
C ILE A 118 -3.73 15.63 -7.50
N CYS A 119 -2.87 15.70 -6.50
CA CYS A 119 -3.10 16.48 -5.28
C CYS A 119 -2.53 17.88 -5.33
N GLY A 120 -1.62 18.18 -6.27
CA GLY A 120 -0.96 19.47 -6.33
C GLY A 120 -0.08 19.73 -5.12
N ILE A 121 0.58 18.69 -4.60
CA ILE A 121 1.34 18.82 -3.36
C ILE A 121 2.53 19.77 -3.51
N CYS A 122 3.22 19.68 -4.65
CA CYS A 122 4.38 20.52 -4.93
C CYS A 122 4.04 21.74 -5.78
N GLU A 123 2.78 22.12 -5.80
CA GLU A 123 2.33 23.29 -6.54
C GLU A 123 2.74 24.56 -5.83
N HIS A 124 3.19 25.54 -6.61
CA HIS A 124 3.67 26.80 -6.04
C HIS A 124 2.92 28.00 -6.55
#